data_cf3923bf6e3c4960fa6072eae42a01b0
#
_entry.id   cf3923bf6e3c4960fa6072eae42a01b0
#
_cell.length_a   1.000
_cell.length_b   1.000
_cell.length_c   1.000
_cell.angle_alpha   90.00
_cell.angle_beta   90.00
_cell.angle_gamma   90.00
#
_symmetry.space_group_name_H-M   'P 1'
#
loop_
_entity.id
_entity.type
_entity.pdbx_description
1 polymer ?
#
loop_
_entity_poly.entity_id
_entity_poly.type
_entity_poly.pdbx_seq_one_letter_code
_entity_poly.pdbx_strand_id
1 'polypeptide(L)'
;MVTRLVEGKGLDLVSAVLENLLQYDAVQIVILGSGDKFYEDYYNYLTVKYPDKFKVYLGYNPHLANEMYAGSDLFLMPSRYEPCGLNQMYSLLYGTLPIVRKTGGLADTVQNYDEATGEG
;
A
#
# COMPACT_ATOMS: atom_id res chain seq x y z
N MET A 1 -0.58 0.87 3.05
CA MET A 1 -0.82 1.76 1.87
C MET A 1 -1.26 3.15 2.33
N VAL A 2 -0.78 4.17 1.66
CA VAL A 2 -1.23 5.56 1.82
C VAL A 2 -1.59 6.06 0.42
N THR A 3 -2.87 6.26 0.12
CA THR A 3 -3.31 6.54 -1.24
C THR A 3 -4.73 7.10 -1.28
N ARG A 4 -5.09 7.76 -2.39
CA ARG A 4 -6.49 7.98 -2.71
C ARG A 4 -7.13 6.64 -3.08
N LEU A 5 -8.35 6.42 -2.62
CA LEU A 5 -9.08 5.16 -2.85
C LEU A 5 -9.83 5.23 -4.17
N VAL A 6 -9.08 5.24 -5.26
CA VAL A 6 -9.58 5.31 -6.63
C VAL A 6 -8.93 4.21 -7.49
N GLU A 7 -9.59 3.83 -8.57
CA GLU A 7 -9.20 2.68 -9.39
C GLU A 7 -7.76 2.76 -9.93
N GLY A 8 -7.34 3.94 -10.39
CA GLY A 8 -6.00 4.13 -10.95
C GLY A 8 -4.84 3.84 -9.98
N LYS A 9 -5.13 3.64 -8.71
CA LYS A 9 -4.13 3.31 -7.68
C LYS A 9 -3.92 1.81 -7.50
N GLY A 10 -4.49 0.96 -8.36
CA GLY A 10 -4.29 -0.48 -8.31
C GLY A 10 -5.08 -1.19 -7.23
N LEU A 11 -6.12 -0.56 -6.69
CA LEU A 11 -6.92 -1.12 -5.60
C LEU A 11 -7.71 -2.37 -6.01
N ASP A 12 -8.03 -2.51 -7.28
CA ASP A 12 -8.66 -3.71 -7.84
C ASP A 12 -7.74 -4.93 -7.70
N LEU A 13 -6.44 -4.75 -7.96
CA LEU A 13 -5.44 -5.81 -7.79
C LEU A 13 -5.28 -6.18 -6.32
N VAL A 14 -5.20 -5.19 -5.45
CA VAL A 14 -5.09 -5.40 -4.00
C VAL A 14 -6.31 -6.14 -3.48
N SER A 15 -7.50 -5.68 -3.84
CA SER A 15 -8.76 -6.26 -3.38
C SER A 15 -8.95 -7.71 -3.84
N ALA A 16 -8.40 -8.07 -4.99
CA ALA A 16 -8.49 -9.44 -5.51
C ALA A 16 -7.75 -10.47 -4.63
N VAL A 17 -6.69 -10.06 -3.92
CA VAL A 17 -5.86 -10.97 -3.12
C VAL A 17 -5.99 -10.73 -1.61
N LEU A 18 -6.63 -9.65 -1.21
CA LEU A 18 -6.58 -9.14 0.16
C LEU A 18 -7.20 -10.10 1.17
N GLU A 19 -8.40 -10.63 0.91
CA GLU A 19 -9.03 -11.56 1.84
C GLU A 19 -8.27 -12.88 1.96
N ASN A 20 -7.67 -13.35 0.87
CA ASN A 20 -6.83 -14.53 0.89
C ASN A 20 -5.60 -14.32 1.81
N LEU A 21 -4.93 -13.18 1.68
CA LEU A 21 -3.82 -12.82 2.55
C LEU A 21 -4.25 -12.72 4.01
N LEU A 22 -5.37 -12.07 4.28
CA LEU A 22 -5.88 -11.90 5.65
C LEU A 22 -6.33 -13.22 6.28
N GLN A 23 -6.83 -14.15 5.48
CA GLN A 23 -7.33 -15.43 5.97
C GLN A 23 -6.22 -16.43 6.25
N TYR A 24 -5.20 -16.50 5.40
CA TYR A 24 -4.21 -17.59 5.41
C TYR A 24 -2.82 -17.16 5.81
N ASP A 25 -2.46 -15.88 5.73
CA ASP A 25 -1.11 -15.42 5.99
C ASP A 25 -0.99 -14.63 7.30
N ALA A 26 0.19 -14.67 7.91
CA ALA A 26 0.50 -13.92 9.14
C ALA A 26 0.89 -12.49 8.78
N VAL A 27 -0.08 -11.69 8.31
CA VAL A 27 0.13 -10.30 7.91
C VAL A 27 -0.80 -9.36 8.65
N GLN A 28 -0.35 -8.12 8.80
CA GLN A 28 -1.19 -7.01 9.25
C GLN A 28 -1.15 -5.92 8.18
N ILE A 29 -2.30 -5.43 7.77
CA ILE A 29 -2.44 -4.47 6.68
C ILE A 29 -3.15 -3.22 7.19
N VAL A 30 -2.55 -2.06 6.91
CA VAL A 30 -3.11 -0.76 7.26
C VAL A 30 -3.22 0.08 5.99
N ILE A 31 -4.38 0.66 5.77
CA ILE A 31 -4.65 1.56 4.64
C ILE A 31 -5.07 2.92 5.19
N LEU A 32 -4.44 3.97 4.69
CA LEU A 32 -4.84 5.36 4.94
C LEU A 32 -5.23 6.02 3.63
N GLY A 33 -6.42 6.56 3.55
CA GLY A 33 -6.88 7.27 2.37
C GLY A 33 -8.39 7.47 2.34
N SER A 34 -8.87 8.06 1.28
CA SER A 34 -10.29 8.26 1.00
C SER A 34 -10.53 8.38 -0.49
N GLY A 35 -11.75 8.20 -0.93
CA GLY A 35 -12.09 8.30 -2.35
C GLY A 35 -13.43 7.67 -2.66
N ASP A 36 -13.45 6.68 -3.54
CA ASP A 36 -14.68 6.03 -3.98
C ASP A 36 -15.36 5.28 -2.84
N LYS A 37 -16.65 5.49 -2.69
CA LYS A 37 -17.46 4.86 -1.64
C LYS A 37 -17.37 3.33 -1.68
N PHE A 38 -17.27 2.75 -2.87
CA PHE A 38 -17.11 1.30 -3.03
C PHE A 38 -15.91 0.77 -2.25
N TYR A 39 -14.74 1.42 -2.38
CA TYR A 39 -13.52 1.01 -1.68
C TYR A 39 -13.59 1.35 -0.19
N GLU A 40 -14.14 2.50 0.17
CA GLU A 40 -14.30 2.88 1.58
C GLU A 40 -15.19 1.87 2.33
N ASP A 41 -16.30 1.48 1.74
CA ASP A 41 -17.23 0.50 2.32
C ASP A 41 -16.59 -0.90 2.41
N TYR A 42 -15.89 -1.33 1.37
CA TYR A 42 -15.20 -2.61 1.36
C TYR A 42 -14.13 -2.70 2.44
N TYR A 43 -13.31 -1.68 2.58
CA TYR A 43 -12.25 -1.69 3.59
C TYR A 43 -12.78 -1.54 5.01
N ASN A 44 -13.87 -0.82 5.21
CA ASN A 44 -14.60 -0.83 6.48
C ASN A 44 -15.13 -2.23 6.83
N TYR A 45 -15.68 -2.93 5.84
CA TYR A 45 -16.12 -4.31 6.01
C TYR A 45 -14.98 -5.23 6.44
N LEU A 46 -13.82 -5.12 5.79
CA LEU A 46 -12.64 -5.92 6.16
C LEU A 46 -12.11 -5.60 7.55
N THR A 47 -12.19 -4.35 7.97
CA THR A 47 -11.81 -3.94 9.33
C THR A 47 -12.67 -4.63 10.39
N VAL A 48 -13.95 -4.81 10.12
CA VAL A 48 -14.87 -5.53 11.02
C VAL A 48 -14.63 -7.04 10.98
N LYS A 49 -14.40 -7.58 9.79
CA LYS A 49 -14.22 -9.03 9.59
C LYS A 49 -12.87 -9.53 10.13
N TYR A 50 -11.81 -8.73 9.99
CA TYR A 50 -10.44 -9.09 10.38
C TYR A 50 -9.85 -8.02 11.32
N PRO A 51 -10.41 -7.83 12.54
CA PRO A 51 -10.04 -6.70 13.39
C PRO A 51 -8.59 -6.72 13.86
N ASP A 52 -7.95 -7.89 13.92
CA ASP A 52 -6.56 -8.05 14.37
C ASP A 52 -5.55 -7.97 13.23
N LYS A 53 -6.01 -7.95 11.98
CA LYS A 53 -5.15 -8.02 10.80
C LYS A 53 -5.34 -6.88 9.82
N PHE A 54 -6.47 -6.19 9.86
CA PHE A 54 -6.79 -5.15 8.89
C PHE A 54 -7.35 -3.91 9.56
N LYS A 55 -6.84 -2.74 9.14
CA LYS A 55 -7.36 -1.46 9.57
C LYS A 55 -7.34 -0.46 8.43
N VAL A 56 -8.44 0.25 8.24
CA VAL A 56 -8.50 1.41 7.35
C VAL A 56 -8.73 2.67 8.16
N TYR A 57 -7.98 3.71 7.84
CA TYR A 57 -8.20 5.07 8.33
C TYR A 57 -8.63 5.93 7.15
N LEU A 58 -9.88 6.39 7.16
CA LEU A 58 -10.44 7.19 6.08
C LEU A 58 -10.09 8.67 6.29
N GLY A 59 -9.51 9.28 5.26
CA GLY A 59 -9.19 10.70 5.26
C GLY A 59 -7.75 11.00 4.88
N TYR A 60 -7.38 12.26 5.08
CA TYR A 60 -6.03 12.78 4.86
C TYR A 60 -5.37 13.04 6.21
N ASN A 61 -4.25 12.40 6.49
CA ASN A 61 -3.54 12.54 7.76
C ASN A 61 -2.04 12.35 7.53
N PRO A 62 -1.28 13.44 7.27
CA PRO A 62 0.15 13.35 7.02
C PRO A 62 0.96 12.81 8.19
N HIS A 63 0.56 13.10 9.42
CA HIS A 63 1.22 12.60 10.62
C HIS A 63 1.10 11.08 10.73
N LEU A 64 -0.12 10.55 10.54
CA LEU A 64 -0.34 9.10 10.53
C LEU A 64 0.40 8.44 9.36
N ALA A 65 0.43 9.07 8.19
CA ALA A 65 1.19 8.56 7.05
C ALA A 65 2.67 8.37 7.41
N ASN A 66 3.30 9.33 8.06
CA ASN A 66 4.69 9.22 8.49
C ASN A 66 4.89 8.09 9.51
N GLU A 67 3.98 7.91 10.44
CA GLU A 67 4.02 6.79 11.37
C GLU A 67 3.91 5.45 10.65
N MET A 68 3.06 5.37 9.63
CA MET A 68 2.90 4.17 8.81
C MET A 68 4.16 3.84 8.02
N TYR A 69 4.83 4.82 7.42
CA TYR A 69 6.12 4.59 6.75
C TYR A 69 7.17 4.06 7.74
N ALA A 70 7.26 4.68 8.91
CA ALA A 70 8.25 4.31 9.91
C ALA A 70 7.98 2.95 10.55
N GLY A 71 6.72 2.58 10.72
CA GLY A 71 6.31 1.37 11.45
C GLY A 71 6.04 0.14 10.59
N SER A 72 6.04 0.27 9.27
CA SER A 72 5.75 -0.85 8.36
C SER A 72 7.02 -1.53 7.87
N ASP A 73 6.91 -2.80 7.53
CA ASP A 73 8.00 -3.56 6.89
C ASP A 73 7.98 -3.36 5.38
N LEU A 74 6.78 -3.35 4.80
CA LEU A 74 6.55 -3.20 3.37
C LEU A 74 5.54 -2.08 3.12
N PHE A 75 5.73 -1.36 2.02
CA PHE A 75 4.81 -0.33 1.56
C PHE A 75 4.27 -0.68 0.18
N LEU A 76 2.96 -0.90 0.11
CA LEU A 76 2.30 -1.33 -1.12
C LEU A 76 1.80 -0.13 -1.92
N MET A 77 2.26 0.00 -3.16
CA MET A 77 1.93 1.10 -4.08
C MET A 77 1.77 0.57 -5.52
N PRO A 78 0.70 -0.19 -5.81
CA PRO A 78 0.52 -0.88 -7.09
C PRO A 78 -0.17 -0.02 -8.15
N SER A 79 0.03 1.29 -8.14
CA SER A 79 -0.60 2.22 -9.08
C SER A 79 -0.44 1.78 -10.54
N ARG A 80 -1.50 1.85 -11.32
CA ARG A 80 -1.47 1.54 -12.75
C ARG A 80 -0.65 2.52 -13.54
N TYR A 81 -0.69 3.78 -13.14
CA TYR A 81 0.08 4.86 -13.74
C TYR A 81 0.47 5.85 -12.65
N GLU A 82 1.76 6.14 -12.56
CA GLU A 82 2.31 7.08 -11.62
C GLU A 82 3.47 7.84 -12.30
N PRO A 83 3.24 9.05 -12.83
CA PRO A 83 4.28 9.77 -13.56
C PRO A 83 5.54 10.02 -12.76
N CYS A 84 5.39 10.34 -11.48
CA CYS A 84 6.49 10.56 -10.55
C CYS A 84 6.30 9.71 -9.30
N GLY A 85 5.28 10.04 -8.51
CA GLY A 85 5.07 9.47 -7.19
C GLY A 85 6.08 9.98 -6.18
N LEU A 86 5.65 10.12 -4.93
CA LEU A 86 6.53 10.54 -3.83
C LEU A 86 6.52 9.53 -2.69
N ASN A 87 5.40 8.83 -2.50
CA ASN A 87 5.22 7.93 -1.36
C ASN A 87 6.26 6.80 -1.33
N GLN A 88 6.67 6.27 -2.48
CA GLN A 88 7.74 5.27 -2.56
C GLN A 88 9.07 5.81 -2.05
N MET A 89 9.36 7.08 -2.31
CA MET A 89 10.59 7.72 -1.83
C MET A 89 10.53 7.97 -0.33
N TYR A 90 9.39 8.38 0.20
CA TYR A 90 9.21 8.51 1.65
C TYR A 90 9.35 7.15 2.34
N SER A 91 8.78 6.11 1.77
CA SER A 91 8.93 4.74 2.26
C SER A 91 10.41 4.34 2.36
N LEU A 92 11.17 4.57 1.31
CA LEU A 92 12.61 4.26 1.29
C LEU A 92 13.40 5.05 2.32
N LEU A 93 13.06 6.33 2.55
CA LEU A 93 13.71 7.14 3.57
C LEU A 93 13.55 6.56 4.98
N TYR A 94 12.42 5.91 5.26
CA TYR A 94 12.18 5.25 6.55
C TYR A 94 12.67 3.80 6.59
N GLY A 95 13.27 3.29 5.51
CA GLY A 95 13.73 1.91 5.43
C GLY A 95 12.62 0.89 5.18
N THR A 96 11.43 1.33 4.82
CA THR A 96 10.28 0.47 4.48
C THR A 96 10.32 0.14 3.00
N LEU A 97 10.37 -1.15 2.67
CA LEU A 97 10.55 -1.59 1.28
C LEU A 97 9.26 -1.40 0.47
N PRO A 98 9.29 -0.62 -0.63
CA PRO A 98 8.11 -0.43 -1.47
C PRO A 98 7.90 -1.60 -2.42
N ILE A 99 6.64 -2.02 -2.54
CA ILE A 99 6.19 -2.97 -3.57
C ILE A 99 5.37 -2.16 -4.56
N VAL A 100 5.87 -2.02 -5.78
CA VAL A 100 5.30 -1.12 -6.78
C VAL A 100 5.06 -1.86 -8.10
N ARG A 101 4.20 -1.28 -8.94
CA ARG A 101 4.09 -1.67 -10.33
C ARG A 101 5.16 -0.94 -11.14
N LYS A 102 5.78 -1.64 -12.09
CA LYS A 102 6.82 -1.06 -12.94
C LYS A 102 6.19 -0.11 -13.97
N THR A 103 6.00 1.16 -13.59
CA THR A 103 5.38 2.20 -14.43
C THR A 103 5.92 3.58 -14.05
N GLY A 104 6.08 4.49 -15.01
CA GLY A 104 6.46 5.88 -14.82
C GLY A 104 7.58 6.09 -13.79
N GLY A 105 7.37 7.00 -12.86
CA GLY A 105 8.34 7.31 -11.80
C GLY A 105 8.62 6.16 -10.84
N LEU A 106 7.72 5.19 -10.71
CA LEU A 106 7.95 4.00 -9.89
C LEU A 106 9.03 3.10 -10.52
N ALA A 107 9.02 2.95 -11.85
CA ALA A 107 10.05 2.20 -12.57
C ALA A 107 11.42 2.88 -12.47
N ASP A 108 11.44 4.22 -12.39
CA ASP A 108 12.67 5.01 -12.34
C ASP A 108 13.28 5.07 -10.93
N THR A 109 12.47 4.94 -9.88
CA THR A 109 12.90 5.19 -8.50
C THR A 109 13.04 3.93 -7.66
N VAL A 110 12.45 2.80 -8.07
CA VAL A 110 12.48 1.54 -7.33
C VAL A 110 13.14 0.47 -8.18
N GLN A 111 14.28 -0.04 -7.69
CA GLN A 111 14.99 -1.15 -8.33
C GLN A 111 14.37 -2.48 -7.89
N ASN A 112 14.15 -3.39 -8.86
CA ASN A 112 13.66 -4.72 -8.56
C ASN A 112 14.68 -5.52 -7.75
N TYR A 113 14.20 -6.30 -6.78
CA TYR A 113 15.07 -7.18 -6.01
C TYR A 113 15.65 -8.30 -6.87
N ASP A 114 16.95 -8.51 -6.77
CA ASP A 114 17.69 -9.58 -7.44
C ASP A 114 18.27 -10.53 -6.39
N GLU A 115 17.74 -11.74 -6.32
CA GLU A 115 18.21 -12.76 -5.37
C GLU A 115 19.68 -13.16 -5.57
N ALA A 116 20.17 -13.11 -6.80
CA ALA A 116 21.54 -13.51 -7.11
C ALA A 116 22.57 -12.50 -6.59
N THR A 117 22.24 -11.20 -6.58
CA THR A 117 23.17 -10.15 -6.15
C THR A 117 22.80 -9.56 -4.80
N GLY A 118 21.56 -9.74 -4.34
CA GLY A 118 21.04 -9.12 -3.13
C GLY A 118 20.70 -7.62 -3.31
N GLU A 119 20.72 -7.10 -4.55
CA GLU A 119 20.36 -5.72 -4.86
C GLU A 119 18.84 -5.54 -4.99
N GLY A 120 18.37 -4.33 -4.62
CA GLY A 120 16.96 -3.99 -4.75
C GLY A 120 16.43 -3.18 -3.60
#